data_40eb91a124bb8e59a1d54ac07d4401ca
#
_entry.id   40eb91a124bb8e59a1d54ac07d4401ca
#
_cell.length_a   1.000
_cell.length_b   1.000
_cell.length_c   1.000
_cell.angle_alpha   90.00
_cell.angle_beta   90.00
_cell.angle_gamma   90.00
#
_symmetry.space_group_name_H-M   'P 1'
#
loop_
_entity.id
_entity.type
_entity.pdbx_description
1 polymer ?
#
loop_
_entity_poly.entity_id
_entity_poly.type
_entity_poly.pdbx_seq_one_letter_code
_entity_poly.pdbx_strand_id
1 'polypeptide(L)'
;MAQVAEAAGVSRASFYRAFESREALLDALELEPEPGARERILETGLRLVGAHGLTALSMDDLATQAGISRATLYRLFPGKAALFTSLIHEYSPLDAVSSLLVAGQNEPPEVLMPEIARTVYRTLYGKGESRLGMLRTLFFEINSLSPDSTEAAHDAIRSLVGALVLYMMQNMQSGRLRPMHPLLALQSFVGPIFFHLLTRPLAERLLGLDIDGEQAVTVLAENWLRAMRRGEGESNE
;
A
#
# COMPACT_ATOMS: atom_id res chain seq x y z
N MET A 1 -21.19 -6.33 -25.22
CA MET A 1 -20.91 -6.91 -26.57
C MET A 1 -22.20 -7.05 -27.42
N ALA A 2 -23.21 -7.84 -27.02
CA ALA A 2 -24.42 -8.05 -27.85
C ALA A 2 -25.22 -6.74 -28.12
N GLN A 3 -25.41 -5.91 -27.11
CA GLN A 3 -26.07 -4.60 -27.24
C GLN A 3 -25.28 -3.60 -28.09
N VAL A 4 -23.94 -3.66 -28.03
CA VAL A 4 -23.06 -2.83 -28.86
C VAL A 4 -23.16 -3.22 -30.33
N ALA A 5 -23.18 -4.53 -30.64
CA ALA A 5 -23.38 -5.01 -32.00
C ALA A 5 -24.75 -4.56 -32.57
N GLU A 6 -25.80 -4.62 -31.76
CA GLU A 6 -27.13 -4.16 -32.11
C GLU A 6 -27.19 -2.63 -32.37
N ALA A 7 -26.57 -1.84 -31.48
CA ALA A 7 -26.48 -0.38 -31.64
C ALA A 7 -25.63 0.02 -32.84
N ALA A 8 -24.60 -0.77 -33.20
CA ALA A 8 -23.77 -0.56 -34.39
C ALA A 8 -24.43 -1.08 -35.69
N GLY A 9 -25.58 -1.72 -35.63
CA GLY A 9 -26.29 -2.24 -36.80
C GLY A 9 -25.58 -3.42 -37.48
N VAL A 10 -24.72 -4.13 -36.76
CA VAL A 10 -23.94 -5.29 -37.31
C VAL A 10 -24.39 -6.59 -36.66
N SER A 11 -24.23 -7.72 -37.41
CA SER A 11 -24.56 -9.01 -36.85
C SER A 11 -23.62 -9.37 -35.71
N ARG A 12 -24.12 -10.09 -34.68
CA ARG A 12 -23.29 -10.58 -33.55
C ARG A 12 -22.10 -11.39 -34.05
N ALA A 13 -22.29 -12.25 -35.09
CA ALA A 13 -21.24 -13.04 -35.66
C ALA A 13 -20.11 -12.19 -36.30
N SER A 14 -20.49 -11.13 -37.03
CA SER A 14 -19.53 -10.19 -37.61
C SER A 14 -18.80 -9.40 -36.54
N PHE A 15 -19.51 -9.00 -35.47
CA PHE A 15 -18.93 -8.26 -34.34
C PHE A 15 -17.89 -9.09 -33.58
N TYR A 16 -18.24 -10.35 -33.23
CA TYR A 16 -17.30 -11.25 -32.52
C TYR A 16 -16.15 -11.76 -33.42
N ARG A 17 -16.28 -11.66 -34.72
CA ARG A 17 -15.17 -11.93 -35.65
C ARG A 17 -14.16 -10.77 -35.68
N ALA A 18 -14.63 -9.55 -35.50
CA ALA A 18 -13.79 -8.36 -35.46
C ALA A 18 -13.16 -8.14 -34.06
N PHE A 19 -13.90 -8.47 -32.99
CA PHE A 19 -13.45 -8.23 -31.60
C PHE A 19 -13.71 -9.50 -30.76
N GLU A 20 -12.64 -10.19 -30.43
CA GLU A 20 -12.70 -11.46 -29.67
C GLU A 20 -13.20 -11.26 -28.23
N SER A 21 -12.93 -10.09 -27.64
CA SER A 21 -13.32 -9.75 -26.27
C SER A 21 -13.79 -8.27 -26.14
N ARG A 22 -14.36 -7.93 -24.98
CA ARG A 22 -14.70 -6.55 -24.65
C ARG A 22 -13.44 -5.69 -24.55
N GLU A 23 -12.37 -6.25 -23.99
CA GLU A 23 -11.07 -5.61 -23.85
C GLU A 23 -10.49 -5.26 -25.20
N ALA A 24 -10.52 -6.18 -26.18
CA ALA A 24 -10.07 -5.94 -27.55
C ALA A 24 -10.85 -4.83 -28.26
N LEU A 25 -12.16 -4.72 -27.97
CA LEU A 25 -12.98 -3.61 -28.50
C LEU A 25 -12.59 -2.27 -27.87
N LEU A 26 -12.41 -2.23 -26.54
CA LEU A 26 -12.05 -1.00 -25.84
C LEU A 26 -10.65 -0.51 -26.24
N ASP A 27 -9.71 -1.42 -26.39
CA ASP A 27 -8.36 -1.14 -26.87
C ASP A 27 -8.37 -0.57 -28.29
N ALA A 28 -9.15 -1.17 -29.20
CA ALA A 28 -9.32 -0.66 -30.57
C ALA A 28 -10.02 0.72 -30.66
N LEU A 29 -10.77 1.08 -29.62
CA LEU A 29 -11.43 2.39 -29.50
C LEU A 29 -10.62 3.38 -28.67
N GLU A 30 -9.44 2.98 -28.18
CA GLU A 30 -8.60 3.76 -27.25
C GLU A 30 -9.38 4.19 -25.99
N LEU A 31 -10.36 3.36 -25.55
CA LEU A 31 -11.19 3.60 -24.39
C LEU A 31 -10.73 2.75 -23.20
N GLU A 32 -10.51 3.36 -22.07
CA GLU A 32 -10.30 2.61 -20.84
C GLU A 32 -11.59 1.89 -20.42
N PRO A 33 -11.51 0.59 -20.01
CA PRO A 33 -12.68 -0.11 -19.50
C PRO A 33 -13.23 0.60 -18.25
N GLU A 34 -14.55 0.76 -18.16
CA GLU A 34 -15.15 1.24 -16.91
C GLU A 34 -14.78 0.32 -15.74
N PRO A 35 -14.39 0.90 -14.59
CA PRO A 35 -14.04 0.14 -13.41
C PRO A 35 -15.09 -0.89 -13.04
N GLY A 36 -14.69 -2.09 -12.74
CA GLY A 36 -15.58 -3.15 -12.26
C GLY A 36 -16.24 -2.78 -10.93
N ALA A 37 -17.31 -3.48 -10.57
CA ALA A 37 -17.99 -3.24 -9.29
C ALA A 37 -17.03 -3.32 -8.09
N ARG A 38 -16.07 -4.25 -8.11
CA ARG A 38 -15.05 -4.42 -7.06
C ARG A 38 -14.15 -3.20 -6.97
N GLU A 39 -13.66 -2.70 -8.09
CA GLU A 39 -12.79 -1.52 -8.15
C GLU A 39 -13.51 -0.27 -7.63
N ARG A 40 -14.74 0.01 -8.10
CA ARG A 40 -15.51 1.15 -7.60
C ARG A 40 -15.76 1.09 -6.10
N ILE A 41 -16.02 -0.10 -5.54
CA ILE A 41 -16.16 -0.28 -4.09
C ILE A 41 -14.85 0.04 -3.39
N LEU A 42 -13.72 -0.47 -3.87
CA LEU A 42 -12.41 -0.28 -3.25
C LEU A 42 -11.96 1.18 -3.31
N GLU A 43 -12.10 1.84 -4.46
CA GLU A 43 -11.77 3.28 -4.60
C GLU A 43 -12.64 4.17 -3.70
N THR A 44 -13.95 3.91 -3.68
CA THR A 44 -14.88 4.65 -2.80
C THR A 44 -14.57 4.36 -1.34
N GLY A 45 -14.30 3.10 -0.99
CA GLY A 45 -13.91 2.66 0.34
C GLY A 45 -12.61 3.32 0.80
N LEU A 46 -11.59 3.35 -0.06
CA LEU A 46 -10.32 4.03 0.21
C LEU A 46 -10.53 5.51 0.55
N ARG A 47 -11.34 6.20 -0.24
CA ARG A 47 -11.65 7.62 -0.03
C ARG A 47 -12.40 7.85 1.29
N LEU A 48 -13.42 7.04 1.59
CA LEU A 48 -14.22 7.17 2.80
C LEU A 48 -13.41 6.82 4.06
N VAL A 49 -12.69 5.71 4.03
CA VAL A 49 -11.82 5.27 5.14
C VAL A 49 -10.69 6.27 5.36
N GLY A 50 -10.08 6.79 4.29
CA GLY A 50 -9.03 7.80 4.38
C GLY A 50 -9.51 9.14 4.96
N ALA A 51 -10.78 9.51 4.73
CA ALA A 51 -11.36 10.76 5.23
C ALA A 51 -11.90 10.66 6.67
N HIS A 52 -12.52 9.53 7.03
CA HIS A 52 -13.32 9.40 8.26
C HIS A 52 -12.89 8.26 9.18
N GLY A 53 -11.96 7.40 8.75
CA GLY A 53 -11.57 6.17 9.45
C GLY A 53 -12.54 5.02 9.20
N LEU A 54 -12.10 3.80 9.56
CA LEU A 54 -12.88 2.57 9.37
C LEU A 54 -14.14 2.53 10.24
N THR A 55 -14.03 2.99 11.48
CA THR A 55 -15.15 2.97 12.44
C THR A 55 -16.35 3.76 11.94
N ALA A 56 -16.12 4.92 11.32
CA ALA A 56 -17.17 5.79 10.79
C ALA A 56 -17.73 5.31 9.44
N LEU A 57 -17.09 4.34 8.78
CA LEU A 57 -17.56 3.81 7.49
C LEU A 57 -18.93 3.15 7.61
N SER A 58 -19.87 3.55 6.76
CA SER A 58 -21.16 2.89 6.57
C SER A 58 -21.13 2.06 5.27
N MET A 59 -21.45 0.78 5.35
CA MET A 59 -21.54 -0.08 4.17
C MET A 59 -22.67 0.37 3.22
N ASP A 60 -23.74 0.95 3.77
CA ASP A 60 -24.84 1.46 2.98
C ASP A 60 -24.48 2.74 2.21
N ASP A 61 -23.74 3.65 2.87
CA ASP A 61 -23.23 4.86 2.21
C ASP A 61 -22.18 4.51 1.16
N LEU A 62 -21.35 3.50 1.46
CA LEU A 62 -20.38 2.97 0.49
C LEU A 62 -21.09 2.44 -0.77
N ALA A 63 -22.14 1.62 -0.62
CA ALA A 63 -22.92 1.11 -1.75
C ALA A 63 -23.51 2.23 -2.58
N THR A 64 -24.09 3.23 -1.92
CA THR A 64 -24.71 4.40 -2.57
C THR A 64 -23.67 5.21 -3.34
N GLN A 65 -22.54 5.55 -2.72
CA GLN A 65 -21.50 6.35 -3.34
C GLN A 65 -20.73 5.61 -4.44
N ALA A 66 -20.58 4.29 -4.33
CA ALA A 66 -19.98 3.46 -5.39
C ALA A 66 -20.94 3.16 -6.54
N GLY A 67 -22.21 3.58 -6.46
CA GLY A 67 -23.23 3.30 -7.47
C GLY A 67 -23.55 1.80 -7.62
N ILE A 68 -23.61 1.06 -6.50
CA ILE A 68 -23.75 -0.39 -6.47
C ILE A 68 -24.90 -0.80 -5.56
N SER A 69 -25.60 -1.91 -5.90
CA SER A 69 -26.61 -2.44 -5.02
C SER A 69 -25.99 -3.01 -3.72
N ARG A 70 -26.73 -2.91 -2.60
CA ARG A 70 -26.33 -3.55 -1.33
C ARG A 70 -26.04 -5.04 -1.51
N ALA A 71 -26.87 -5.74 -2.28
CA ALA A 71 -26.68 -7.17 -2.55
C ALA A 71 -25.34 -7.47 -3.24
N THR A 72 -24.96 -6.64 -4.21
CA THR A 72 -23.65 -6.74 -4.88
C THR A 72 -22.51 -6.45 -3.92
N LEU A 73 -22.62 -5.38 -3.10
CA LEU A 73 -21.61 -5.05 -2.11
C LEU A 73 -21.38 -6.19 -1.13
N TYR A 74 -22.42 -6.69 -0.47
CA TYR A 74 -22.29 -7.75 0.55
C TYR A 74 -21.86 -9.10 -0.04
N ARG A 75 -22.16 -9.36 -1.31
CA ARG A 75 -21.63 -10.53 -2.02
C ARG A 75 -20.13 -10.46 -2.26
N LEU A 76 -19.59 -9.27 -2.55
CA LEU A 76 -18.17 -9.05 -2.80
C LEU A 76 -17.38 -8.86 -1.50
N PHE A 77 -17.98 -8.18 -0.52
CA PHE A 77 -17.40 -7.87 0.77
C PHE A 77 -18.41 -8.13 1.89
N PRO A 78 -18.36 -9.27 2.56
CA PRO A 78 -19.34 -9.68 3.58
C PRO A 78 -19.40 -8.80 4.84
N GLY A 79 -18.67 -7.67 4.86
CA GLY A 79 -18.67 -6.72 5.95
C GLY A 79 -17.48 -5.78 5.88
N LYS A 80 -17.41 -4.82 6.82
CA LYS A 80 -16.31 -3.84 6.90
C LYS A 80 -14.94 -4.51 6.97
N ALA A 81 -14.87 -5.60 7.68
CA ALA A 81 -13.65 -6.37 7.89
C ALA A 81 -13.06 -6.89 6.57
N ALA A 82 -13.86 -7.58 5.76
CA ALA A 82 -13.43 -8.09 4.45
C ALA A 82 -13.06 -6.96 3.47
N LEU A 83 -13.81 -5.85 3.51
CA LEU A 83 -13.48 -4.65 2.75
C LEU A 83 -12.13 -4.09 3.18
N PHE A 84 -11.89 -3.92 4.49
CA PHE A 84 -10.67 -3.33 5.02
C PHE A 84 -9.44 -4.18 4.70
N THR A 85 -9.54 -5.50 4.84
CA THR A 85 -8.49 -6.42 4.40
C THR A 85 -8.14 -6.23 2.92
N SER A 86 -9.16 -6.14 2.06
CA SER A 86 -8.93 -5.91 0.63
C SER A 86 -8.34 -4.54 0.34
N LEU A 87 -8.72 -3.50 1.09
CA LEU A 87 -8.12 -2.17 0.98
C LEU A 87 -6.64 -2.18 1.38
N ILE A 88 -6.28 -2.93 2.43
CA ILE A 88 -4.90 -3.10 2.86
C ILE A 88 -4.07 -3.77 1.75
N HIS A 89 -4.52 -4.88 1.22
CA HIS A 89 -3.81 -5.59 0.15
C HIS A 89 -3.66 -4.75 -1.12
N GLU A 90 -4.68 -4.00 -1.51
CA GLU A 90 -4.67 -3.24 -2.76
C GLU A 90 -3.89 -1.92 -2.67
N TYR A 91 -3.95 -1.25 -1.51
CA TYR A 91 -3.52 0.15 -1.40
C TYR A 91 -2.43 0.41 -0.35
N SER A 92 -2.05 -0.58 0.47
CA SER A 92 -0.94 -0.44 1.39
C SER A 92 0.37 -0.98 0.80
N PRO A 93 1.52 -0.57 1.34
CA PRO A 93 2.81 -1.09 0.87
C PRO A 93 3.13 -2.50 1.41
N LEU A 94 2.24 -3.13 2.21
CA LEU A 94 2.56 -4.37 2.93
C LEU A 94 2.96 -5.51 1.99
N ASP A 95 2.16 -5.78 0.97
CA ASP A 95 2.41 -6.89 0.04
C ASP A 95 3.67 -6.64 -0.82
N ALA A 96 3.85 -5.40 -1.29
CA ALA A 96 5.02 -5.02 -2.07
C ALA A 96 6.32 -5.14 -1.26
N VAL A 97 6.31 -4.66 0.00
CA VAL A 97 7.47 -4.76 0.89
C VAL A 97 7.72 -6.20 1.33
N SER A 98 6.66 -6.99 1.59
CA SER A 98 6.79 -8.41 1.91
C SER A 98 7.45 -9.18 0.76
N SER A 99 7.00 -8.95 -0.46
CA SER A 99 7.58 -9.56 -1.66
C SER A 99 9.05 -9.17 -1.85
N LEU A 100 9.37 -7.90 -1.60
CA LEU A 100 10.73 -7.38 -1.68
C LEU A 100 11.65 -8.00 -0.62
N LEU A 101 11.17 -8.17 0.62
CA LEU A 101 11.91 -8.84 1.70
C LEU A 101 12.19 -10.31 1.37
N VAL A 102 11.22 -11.02 0.81
CA VAL A 102 11.40 -12.42 0.40
C VAL A 102 12.43 -12.53 -0.72
N ALA A 103 12.32 -11.69 -1.75
CA ALA A 103 13.24 -11.70 -2.88
C ALA A 103 14.66 -11.25 -2.48
N GLY A 104 14.76 -10.26 -1.61
CA GLY A 104 16.00 -9.62 -1.17
C GLY A 104 16.57 -10.15 0.16
N GLN A 105 16.12 -11.30 0.66
CA GLN A 105 16.53 -11.80 1.97
C GLN A 105 18.05 -11.97 2.15
N ASN A 106 18.78 -12.19 1.05
CA ASN A 106 20.24 -12.36 1.02
C ASN A 106 20.97 -11.06 0.60
N GLU A 107 20.25 -10.04 0.17
CA GLU A 107 20.82 -8.76 -0.24
C GLU A 107 21.39 -8.02 0.99
N PRO A 108 22.48 -7.25 0.81
CA PRO A 108 23.01 -6.44 1.90
C PRO A 108 22.04 -5.30 2.27
N PRO A 109 22.06 -4.84 3.56
CA PRO A 109 21.19 -3.76 4.01
C PRO A 109 21.31 -2.46 3.18
N GLU A 110 22.49 -2.18 2.65
CA GLU A 110 22.76 -1.01 1.79
C GLU A 110 21.95 -1.00 0.50
N VAL A 111 21.55 -2.18 0.02
CA VAL A 111 20.71 -2.35 -1.18
C VAL A 111 19.24 -2.44 -0.81
N LEU A 112 18.90 -3.32 0.15
CA LEU A 112 17.51 -3.65 0.43
C LEU A 112 16.78 -2.54 1.19
N MET A 113 17.41 -1.89 2.20
CA MET A 113 16.71 -0.90 3.04
C MET A 113 16.28 0.35 2.27
N PRO A 114 17.13 0.96 1.39
CA PRO A 114 16.68 2.04 0.54
C PRO A 114 15.57 1.64 -0.44
N GLU A 115 15.61 0.40 -0.98
CA GLU A 115 14.56 -0.07 -1.90
C GLU A 115 13.22 -0.29 -1.18
N ILE A 116 13.23 -0.77 0.07
CA ILE A 116 12.03 -0.81 0.91
C ILE A 116 11.44 0.60 1.08
N ALA A 117 12.27 1.59 1.41
CA ALA A 117 11.82 2.97 1.58
C ALA A 117 11.21 3.54 0.29
N ARG A 118 11.84 3.33 -0.86
CA ARG A 118 11.32 3.74 -2.18
C ARG A 118 10.02 3.02 -2.53
N THR A 119 9.94 1.71 -2.26
CA THR A 119 8.72 0.92 -2.50
C THR A 119 7.55 1.45 -1.69
N VAL A 120 7.75 1.76 -0.42
CA VAL A 120 6.74 2.41 0.43
C VAL A 120 6.28 3.74 -0.17
N TYR A 121 7.22 4.59 -0.57
CA TYR A 121 6.91 5.88 -1.18
C TYR A 121 6.10 5.72 -2.49
N ARG A 122 6.59 4.91 -3.43
CA ARG A 122 5.94 4.67 -4.72
C ARG A 122 4.52 4.12 -4.57
N THR A 123 4.30 3.23 -3.61
CA THR A 123 2.97 2.67 -3.34
C THR A 123 2.01 3.73 -2.82
N LEU A 124 2.47 4.61 -1.95
CA LEU A 124 1.61 5.61 -1.29
C LEU A 124 1.35 6.85 -2.16
N TYR A 125 2.32 7.26 -2.98
CA TYR A 125 2.24 8.49 -3.77
C TYR A 125 2.11 8.26 -5.28
N GLY A 126 2.31 7.03 -5.76
CA GLY A 126 2.30 6.72 -7.20
C GLY A 126 0.95 6.83 -7.90
N LYS A 127 -0.17 6.87 -7.15
CA LYS A 127 -1.54 6.93 -7.70
C LYS A 127 -2.48 7.89 -6.95
N GLY A 128 -1.97 8.95 -6.32
CA GLY A 128 -2.79 10.03 -5.77
C GLY A 128 -2.84 10.14 -4.23
N GLU A 129 -3.39 11.27 -3.74
CA GLU A 129 -3.42 11.63 -2.31
C GLU A 129 -4.24 10.69 -1.42
N SER A 130 -5.20 9.96 -1.98
CA SER A 130 -6.10 9.07 -1.24
C SER A 130 -5.39 7.91 -0.52
N ARG A 131 -4.20 7.51 -0.98
CA ARG A 131 -3.42 6.43 -0.35
C ARG A 131 -2.72 6.86 0.93
N LEU A 132 -2.40 8.13 1.07
CA LEU A 132 -1.88 8.67 2.34
C LEU A 132 -2.93 8.59 3.46
N GLY A 133 -4.22 8.79 3.13
CA GLY A 133 -5.33 8.56 4.05
C GLY A 133 -5.36 7.13 4.57
N MET A 134 -5.07 6.14 3.72
CA MET A 134 -4.97 4.74 4.14
C MET A 134 -3.81 4.49 5.12
N LEU A 135 -2.65 5.09 4.89
CA LEU A 135 -1.51 4.98 5.81
C LEU A 135 -1.87 5.52 7.20
N ARG A 136 -2.56 6.67 7.25
CA ARG A 136 -3.07 7.24 8.51
C ARG A 136 -4.05 6.29 9.19
N THR A 137 -5.01 5.77 8.45
CA THR A 137 -6.02 4.84 8.97
C THR A 137 -5.36 3.58 9.51
N LEU A 138 -4.45 2.97 8.76
CA LEU A 138 -3.69 1.79 9.22
C LEU A 138 -2.99 2.06 10.56
N PHE A 139 -2.32 3.20 10.69
CA PHE A 139 -1.63 3.55 11.92
C PHE A 139 -2.58 3.70 13.12
N PHE A 140 -3.72 4.35 12.92
CA PHE A 140 -4.70 4.54 13.98
C PHE A 140 -5.46 3.24 14.31
N GLU A 141 -5.87 2.46 13.32
CA GLU A 141 -6.60 1.21 13.53
C GLU A 141 -5.72 0.14 14.20
N ILE A 142 -4.43 0.04 13.84
CA ILE A 142 -3.48 -0.85 14.52
C ILE A 142 -3.38 -0.51 16.01
N ASN A 143 -3.39 0.78 16.35
CA ASN A 143 -3.26 1.22 17.74
C ASN A 143 -4.59 1.19 18.50
N SER A 144 -5.73 1.22 17.82
CA SER A 144 -7.05 1.23 18.47
C SER A 144 -7.48 -0.13 19.01
N LEU A 145 -6.84 -1.23 18.57
CA LEU A 145 -7.22 -2.61 18.91
C LEU A 145 -8.72 -2.88 18.72
N SER A 146 -9.34 -2.19 17.74
CA SER A 146 -10.76 -2.30 17.47
C SER A 146 -11.13 -3.74 17.09
N PRO A 147 -12.22 -4.32 17.66
CA PRO A 147 -12.72 -5.63 17.25
C PRO A 147 -13.11 -5.71 15.77
N ASP A 148 -13.37 -4.56 15.14
CA ASP A 148 -13.72 -4.44 13.72
C ASP A 148 -12.48 -4.47 12.80
N SER A 149 -11.28 -4.24 13.34
CA SER A 149 -10.03 -4.43 12.62
C SER A 149 -9.72 -5.91 12.57
N THR A 150 -9.74 -6.47 11.37
CA THR A 150 -9.65 -7.90 11.16
C THR A 150 -8.36 -8.52 11.69
N GLU A 151 -8.48 -9.69 12.27
CA GLU A 151 -7.37 -10.59 12.60
C GLU A 151 -6.41 -10.75 11.40
N ALA A 152 -6.95 -10.85 10.17
CA ALA A 152 -6.17 -10.91 8.95
C ALA A 152 -5.30 -9.66 8.67
N ALA A 153 -5.81 -8.45 8.96
CA ALA A 153 -5.02 -7.22 8.83
C ALA A 153 -3.88 -7.18 9.85
N HIS A 154 -4.16 -7.56 11.08
CA HIS A 154 -3.14 -7.68 12.13
C HIS A 154 -2.09 -8.74 11.78
N ASP A 155 -2.50 -9.86 11.20
CA ASP A 155 -1.60 -10.93 10.81
C ASP A 155 -0.68 -10.51 9.66
N ALA A 156 -1.19 -9.81 8.66
CA ALA A 156 -0.38 -9.28 7.57
C ALA A 156 0.70 -8.30 8.09
N ILE A 157 0.31 -7.38 8.98
CA ILE A 157 1.23 -6.41 9.59
C ILE A 157 2.25 -7.13 10.48
N ARG A 158 1.80 -8.06 11.31
CA ARG A 158 2.67 -8.87 12.19
C ARG A 158 3.70 -9.65 11.38
N SER A 159 3.26 -10.26 10.28
CA SER A 159 4.12 -11.00 9.36
C SER A 159 5.20 -10.11 8.74
N LEU A 160 4.81 -8.94 8.20
CA LEU A 160 5.76 -7.99 7.61
C LEU A 160 6.76 -7.46 8.63
N VAL A 161 6.25 -6.99 9.79
CA VAL A 161 7.09 -6.47 10.88
C VAL A 161 8.05 -7.55 11.37
N GLY A 162 7.55 -8.78 11.56
CA GLY A 162 8.37 -9.93 11.96
C GLY A 162 9.48 -10.25 10.94
N ALA A 163 9.15 -10.26 9.65
CA ALA A 163 10.13 -10.50 8.58
C ALA A 163 11.21 -9.42 8.54
N LEU A 164 10.82 -8.14 8.66
CA LEU A 164 11.79 -7.03 8.68
C LEU A 164 12.70 -7.08 9.91
N VAL A 165 12.14 -7.36 11.08
CA VAL A 165 12.92 -7.55 12.32
C VAL A 165 13.88 -8.72 12.18
N LEU A 166 13.44 -9.85 11.63
CA LEU A 166 14.28 -11.01 11.42
C LEU A 166 15.45 -10.70 10.48
N TYR A 167 15.18 -10.01 9.37
CA TYR A 167 16.21 -9.53 8.45
C TYR A 167 17.25 -8.64 9.15
N MET A 168 16.80 -7.67 9.94
CA MET A 168 17.69 -6.79 10.71
C MET A 168 18.54 -7.59 11.70
N MET A 169 17.93 -8.54 12.45
CA MET A 169 18.65 -9.39 13.42
C MET A 169 19.72 -10.26 12.74
N GLN A 170 19.43 -10.87 11.61
CA GLN A 170 20.38 -11.66 10.83
C GLN A 170 21.59 -10.80 10.40
N ASN A 171 21.34 -9.56 9.96
CA ASN A 171 22.41 -8.65 9.57
C ASN A 171 23.20 -8.10 10.77
N MET A 172 22.60 -7.98 11.94
CA MET A 172 23.33 -7.70 13.20
C MET A 172 24.21 -8.90 13.60
N GLN A 173 23.70 -10.12 13.52
CA GLN A 173 24.46 -11.35 13.85
C GLN A 173 25.64 -11.56 12.89
N SER A 174 25.47 -11.26 11.61
CA SER A 174 26.55 -11.34 10.61
C SER A 174 27.54 -10.17 10.68
N GLY A 175 27.32 -9.19 11.56
CA GLY A 175 28.20 -8.02 11.72
C GLY A 175 28.03 -6.95 10.64
N ARG A 176 27.08 -7.07 9.72
CA ARG A 176 26.77 -6.04 8.72
C ARG A 176 26.11 -4.81 9.33
N LEU A 177 25.32 -5.02 10.38
CA LEU A 177 24.72 -3.97 11.19
C LEU A 177 25.27 -4.03 12.62
N ARG A 178 25.39 -2.88 13.29
CA ARG A 178 25.77 -2.85 14.70
C ARG A 178 24.67 -3.47 15.57
N PRO A 179 25.02 -4.10 16.69
CA PRO A 179 24.04 -4.61 17.63
C PRO A 179 23.15 -3.50 18.18
N MET A 180 21.84 -3.73 18.13
CA MET A 180 20.82 -2.85 18.67
C MET A 180 19.61 -3.69 19.09
N HIS A 181 18.83 -3.21 20.06
CA HIS A 181 17.54 -3.85 20.36
C HIS A 181 16.66 -3.88 19.10
N PRO A 182 16.10 -5.03 18.66
CA PRO A 182 15.40 -5.16 17.38
C PRO A 182 14.25 -4.17 17.20
N LEU A 183 13.49 -3.90 18.26
CA LEU A 183 12.41 -2.91 18.23
C LEU A 183 12.95 -1.50 17.94
N LEU A 184 14.07 -1.11 18.54
CA LEU A 184 14.67 0.20 18.29
C LEU A 184 15.24 0.30 16.88
N ALA A 185 15.84 -0.76 16.36
CA ALA A 185 16.30 -0.81 14.98
C ALA A 185 15.14 -0.62 13.99
N LEU A 186 14.02 -1.33 14.22
CA LEU A 186 12.81 -1.17 13.43
C LEU A 186 12.25 0.25 13.52
N GLN A 187 12.05 0.75 14.73
CA GLN A 187 11.46 2.08 14.96
C GLN A 187 12.32 3.21 14.40
N SER A 188 13.65 3.11 14.51
CA SER A 188 14.58 4.10 13.97
C SER A 188 14.62 4.11 12.45
N PHE A 189 14.27 3.00 11.79
CA PHE A 189 14.10 2.93 10.34
C PHE A 189 12.73 3.44 9.89
N VAL A 190 11.67 2.84 10.42
CA VAL A 190 10.29 3.12 9.98
C VAL A 190 9.83 4.51 10.42
N GLY A 191 10.18 4.95 11.63
CA GLY A 191 9.69 6.18 12.23
C GLY A 191 9.96 7.43 11.40
N PRO A 192 11.21 7.73 11.01
CA PRO A 192 11.52 8.91 10.20
C PRO A 192 10.85 8.90 8.83
N ILE A 193 10.80 7.73 8.16
CA ILE A 193 10.13 7.57 6.87
C ILE A 193 8.64 7.82 7.03
N PHE A 194 8.00 7.16 7.99
CA PHE A 194 6.57 7.33 8.27
C PHE A 194 6.22 8.77 8.60
N PHE A 195 6.99 9.40 9.49
CA PHE A 195 6.78 10.80 9.89
C PHE A 195 6.93 11.75 8.70
N HIS A 196 7.95 11.56 7.87
CA HIS A 196 8.14 12.34 6.66
C HIS A 196 6.94 12.21 5.72
N LEU A 197 6.53 10.97 5.39
CA LEU A 197 5.41 10.72 4.49
C LEU A 197 4.10 11.34 5.01
N LEU A 198 3.88 11.28 6.31
CA LEU A 198 2.66 11.81 6.94
C LEU A 198 2.62 13.34 6.96
N THR A 199 3.76 13.99 7.21
CA THR A 199 3.84 15.44 7.44
C THR A 199 4.27 16.23 6.20
N ARG A 200 4.82 15.57 5.18
CA ARG A 200 5.31 16.19 3.96
C ARG A 200 4.32 17.18 3.33
N PRO A 201 3.03 16.81 3.06
CA PRO A 201 2.10 17.73 2.40
C PRO A 201 1.84 19.01 3.22
N LEU A 202 1.91 18.90 4.56
CA LEU A 202 1.77 20.03 5.45
C LEU A 202 3.03 20.91 5.44
N ALA A 203 4.21 20.28 5.50
CA ALA A 203 5.48 20.99 5.51
C ALA A 203 5.71 21.75 4.19
N GLU A 204 5.43 21.14 3.05
CA GLU A 204 5.50 21.78 1.73
C GLU A 204 4.59 23.00 1.65
N ARG A 205 3.34 22.87 2.13
CA ARG A 205 2.36 23.96 2.14
C ARG A 205 2.75 25.12 3.07
N LEU A 206 3.26 24.81 4.27
CA LEU A 206 3.56 25.81 5.29
C LEU A 206 4.91 26.51 5.06
N LEU A 207 5.91 25.77 4.59
CA LEU A 207 7.29 26.23 4.51
C LEU A 207 7.71 26.59 3.08
N GLY A 208 6.93 26.18 2.08
CA GLY A 208 7.30 26.36 0.67
C GLY A 208 8.57 25.57 0.28
N LEU A 209 8.93 24.57 1.07
CA LEU A 209 10.09 23.71 0.83
C LEU A 209 9.63 22.45 0.13
N ASP A 210 10.07 22.26 -1.10
CA ASP A 210 9.82 21.05 -1.88
C ASP A 210 11.08 20.19 -1.93
N ILE A 211 10.88 18.88 -1.85
CA ILE A 211 11.91 17.87 -2.03
C ILE A 211 11.32 16.69 -2.82
N ASP A 212 12.10 16.13 -3.74
CA ASP A 212 11.72 14.86 -4.36
C ASP A 212 11.48 13.80 -3.29
N GLY A 213 10.28 13.24 -3.26
CA GLY A 213 9.86 12.36 -2.18
C GLY A 213 10.58 11.01 -2.20
N GLU A 214 10.95 10.51 -3.38
CA GLU A 214 11.71 9.27 -3.49
C GLU A 214 13.16 9.48 -3.02
N GLN A 215 13.73 10.63 -3.35
CA GLN A 215 15.03 11.05 -2.83
C GLN A 215 15.00 11.22 -1.32
N ALA A 216 13.97 11.85 -0.77
CA ALA A 216 13.83 12.06 0.67
C ALA A 216 13.83 10.76 1.45
N VAL A 217 13.00 9.78 1.07
CA VAL A 217 12.95 8.47 1.76
C VAL A 217 14.25 7.68 1.58
N THR A 218 14.92 7.83 0.44
CA THR A 218 16.24 7.23 0.19
C THR A 218 17.28 7.80 1.16
N VAL A 219 17.34 9.13 1.31
CA VAL A 219 18.24 9.81 2.25
C VAL A 219 17.96 9.39 3.70
N LEU A 220 16.69 9.23 4.10
CA LEU A 220 16.33 8.76 5.43
C LEU A 220 16.82 7.32 5.67
N ALA A 221 16.67 6.43 4.69
CA ALA A 221 17.18 5.07 4.77
C ALA A 221 18.72 5.03 4.84
N GLU A 222 19.41 5.85 4.06
CA GLU A 222 20.88 5.97 4.10
C GLU A 222 21.37 6.55 5.43
N ASN A 223 20.64 7.50 6.02
CA ASN A 223 20.94 8.04 7.36
C ASN A 223 20.85 6.91 8.42
N TRP A 224 19.80 6.09 8.33
CA TRP A 224 19.66 4.92 9.20
C TRP A 224 20.82 3.95 9.00
N LEU A 225 21.20 3.62 7.76
CA LEU A 225 22.33 2.75 7.46
C LEU A 225 23.65 3.29 8.03
N ARG A 226 23.89 4.60 7.90
CA ARG A 226 25.08 5.23 8.51
C ARG A 226 25.09 5.09 10.03
N ALA A 227 23.94 5.27 10.67
CA ALA A 227 23.78 5.09 12.11
C ALA A 227 23.91 3.61 12.55
N MET A 228 23.63 2.67 11.65
CA MET A 228 23.70 1.23 11.92
C MET A 228 25.02 0.58 11.47
N ARG A 229 25.96 1.34 10.91
CA ARG A 229 27.31 0.83 10.63
C ARG A 229 28.06 0.53 11.93
N ARG A 230 28.81 -0.56 11.96
CA ARG A 230 29.78 -0.79 13.02
C ARG A 230 30.82 0.32 12.97
N GLY A 231 31.09 0.95 14.10
CA GLY A 231 32.25 1.86 14.26
C GLY A 231 33.56 1.08 14.06
N GLU A 232 34.52 1.66 13.38
CA GLU A 232 35.84 1.04 13.15
C GLU A 232 36.62 0.73 14.45
N GLY A 233 36.06 1.04 15.63
CA GLY A 233 36.65 0.84 16.94
C GLY A 233 36.07 -0.30 17.78
N GLU A 234 34.99 -0.99 17.36
CA GLU A 234 34.37 -2.08 18.12
C GLU A 234 34.79 -3.47 17.63
N SER A 235 36.08 -3.66 17.34
CA SER A 235 36.64 -4.97 17.06
C SER A 235 37.07 -5.61 18.39
N ASN A 236 36.28 -6.60 18.83
CA ASN A 236 36.60 -7.59 19.87
C ASN A 236 37.04 -7.05 21.26
N GLU A 237 36.08 -6.86 22.15
CA GLU A 237 36.20 -7.28 23.52
C GLU A 237 35.28 -8.47 23.81
#